data_2ea036303b030084101aec148204071a
#
_entry.id   2ea036303b030084101aec148204071a
#
_cell.length_a   1.000
_cell.length_b   1.000
_cell.length_c   1.000
_cell.angle_alpha   90.00
_cell.angle_beta   90.00
_cell.angle_gamma   90.00
#
_symmetry.space_group_name_H-M   'P 1'
#
loop_
_entity.id
_entity.type
_entity.pdbx_description
1 polymer ?
#
loop_
_entity_poly.entity_id
_entity_poly.type
_entity_poly.pdbx_seq_one_letter_code
_entity_poly.pdbx_strand_id
1 'polypeptide(L)'
;MIRVKVQVFLSLRNVIGQREVDLEIQNAKVRSVLSELHNRYGDRIQPPLIDSKTKEVNPYYLMLVNGRDLRNLPDRLDGELKEGDVVQLFPPAAGG
;
A
#
# COMPACT_ATOMS: atom_id res chain seq x y z
N MET A 1 7.06 -5.06 16.55
CA MET A 1 6.81 -3.96 15.61
C MET A 1 7.92 -3.91 14.58
N ILE A 2 7.57 -3.73 13.33
CA ILE A 2 8.57 -3.56 12.27
C ILE A 2 8.34 -2.22 11.58
N ARG A 3 9.39 -1.75 10.90
CA ARG A 3 9.33 -0.55 10.08
C ARG A 3 9.43 -0.94 8.62
N VAL A 4 8.50 -0.43 7.81
CA VAL A 4 8.52 -0.64 6.36
C VAL A 4 8.51 0.70 5.66
N LYS A 5 9.11 0.74 4.48
CA LYS A 5 9.13 1.94 3.65
C LYS A 5 8.05 1.81 2.59
N VAL A 6 7.21 2.84 2.47
CA VAL A 6 6.18 2.88 1.44
C VAL A 6 6.54 4.00 0.47
N GLN A 7 6.77 3.64 -0.78
CA GLN A 7 7.03 4.59 -1.86
C GLN A 7 5.74 4.76 -2.65
N VAL A 8 5.35 6.01 -2.86
CA VAL A 8 4.12 6.33 -3.56
C VAL A 8 4.41 7.11 -4.82
N PHE A 9 3.53 7.00 -5.79
CA PHE A 9 3.74 7.53 -7.13
C PHE A 9 2.53 8.31 -7.62
N LEU A 10 2.75 9.17 -8.60
CA LEU A 10 1.69 9.92 -9.28
C LEU A 10 0.82 10.69 -8.29
N SER A 11 -0.50 10.59 -8.42
CA SER A 11 -1.44 11.36 -7.61
C SER A 11 -1.33 11.06 -6.12
N LEU A 12 -0.84 9.89 -5.72
CA LEU A 12 -0.65 9.58 -4.31
C LEU A 12 0.38 10.48 -3.66
N ARG A 13 1.35 10.98 -4.41
CA ARG A 13 2.34 11.92 -3.87
C ARG A 13 1.70 13.21 -3.40
N ASN A 14 0.63 13.64 -4.06
CA ASN A 14 -0.09 14.83 -3.65
C ASN A 14 -0.89 14.62 -2.38
N VAL A 15 -1.49 13.44 -2.25
CA VAL A 15 -2.28 13.10 -1.06
C VAL A 15 -1.38 12.95 0.16
N ILE A 16 -0.28 12.25 0.00
CA ILE A 16 0.63 11.93 1.09
C ILE A 16 1.59 13.07 1.39
N GLY A 17 1.89 13.89 0.38
CA GLY A 17 2.75 15.05 0.54
C GLY A 17 4.23 14.76 0.43
N GLN A 18 4.60 13.52 0.11
CA GLN A 18 6.00 13.14 -0.04
C GLN A 18 6.09 11.87 -0.90
N ARG A 19 7.31 11.56 -1.32
CA ARG A 19 7.54 10.42 -2.21
C ARG A 19 7.56 9.09 -1.48
N GLU A 20 7.89 9.11 -0.20
CA GLU A 20 7.90 7.89 0.59
C GLU A 20 7.64 8.21 2.04
N VAL A 21 7.10 7.23 2.76
CA VAL A 21 6.87 7.33 4.19
C VAL A 21 7.38 6.05 4.85
N ASP A 22 7.86 6.20 6.07
CA ASP A 22 8.21 5.07 6.92
C ASP A 22 7.02 4.77 7.82
N LEU A 23 6.57 3.52 7.81
CA LEU A 23 5.47 3.09 8.65
C LEU A 23 5.96 2.09 9.69
N GLU A 24 5.51 2.26 10.92
CA GLU A 24 5.68 1.24 11.95
C GLU A 24 4.38 0.45 12.04
N ILE A 25 4.48 -0.86 11.88
CA ILE A 25 3.30 -1.72 11.92
C ILE A 25 3.51 -2.81 12.97
N GLN A 26 2.48 -3.07 13.76
CA GLN A 26 2.54 -4.08 14.81
C GLN A 26 2.39 -5.47 14.25
N ASN A 27 1.43 -5.63 13.36
CA ASN A 27 1.18 -6.90 12.70
C ASN A 27 1.93 -6.87 11.37
N ALA A 28 2.96 -7.68 11.25
CA ALA A 28 3.90 -7.62 10.13
C ALA A 28 3.34 -8.26 8.87
N LYS A 29 2.20 -7.76 8.39
CA LYS A 29 1.56 -8.24 7.18
C LYS A 29 1.33 -7.11 6.20
N VAL A 30 1.26 -7.46 4.92
CA VAL A 30 1.01 -6.47 3.86
C VAL A 30 -0.29 -5.71 4.13
N ARG A 31 -1.32 -6.42 4.58
CA ARG A 31 -2.62 -5.81 4.92
C ARG A 31 -2.47 -4.68 5.92
N SER A 32 -1.56 -4.82 6.86
CA SER A 32 -1.33 -3.81 7.89
C SER A 32 -0.79 -2.51 7.34
N VAL A 33 -0.03 -2.57 6.25
CA VAL A 33 0.47 -1.36 5.57
C VAL A 33 -0.71 -0.56 5.03
N LEU A 34 -1.65 -1.24 4.37
CA LEU A 34 -2.81 -0.56 3.80
C LEU A 34 -3.72 0.00 4.89
N SER A 35 -3.88 -0.74 5.98
CA SER A 35 -4.67 -0.26 7.12
C SER A 35 -4.06 1.00 7.74
N GLU A 36 -2.74 1.03 7.88
CA GLU A 36 -2.07 2.19 8.45
C GLU A 36 -2.18 3.41 7.52
N LEU A 37 -2.06 3.21 6.22
CA LEU A 37 -2.26 4.29 5.26
C LEU A 37 -3.67 4.84 5.35
N HIS A 38 -4.66 3.96 5.47
CA HIS A 38 -6.05 4.38 5.63
C HIS A 38 -6.25 5.17 6.94
N ASN A 39 -5.61 4.73 8.02
CA ASN A 39 -5.71 5.43 9.30
C ASN A 39 -5.13 6.83 9.22
N ARG A 40 -4.04 7.02 8.47
CA ARG A 40 -3.40 8.33 8.37
C ARG A 40 -4.09 9.26 7.39
N TYR A 41 -4.53 8.75 6.24
CA TYR A 41 -4.98 9.59 5.15
C TYR A 41 -6.47 9.45 4.84
N GLY A 42 -7.10 8.37 5.29
CA GLY A 42 -8.55 8.18 5.18
C GLY A 42 -9.06 8.33 3.76
N ASP A 43 -10.16 9.06 3.64
CA ASP A 43 -10.84 9.24 2.35
C ASP A 43 -10.09 10.13 1.36
N ARG A 44 -8.97 10.69 1.76
CA ARG A 44 -8.13 11.46 0.83
C ARG A 44 -7.50 10.56 -0.22
N ILE A 45 -7.37 9.27 0.07
CA ILE A 45 -6.88 8.29 -0.91
C ILE A 45 -8.07 7.80 -1.72
N GLN A 46 -8.12 8.20 -2.99
CA GLN A 46 -9.20 7.82 -3.91
C GLN A 46 -8.60 7.27 -5.19
N PRO A 47 -9.15 6.16 -5.71
CA PRO A 47 -10.14 5.29 -5.11
C PRO A 47 -9.59 4.58 -3.86
N PRO A 48 -10.45 3.99 -3.02
CA PRO A 48 -9.99 3.29 -1.82
C PRO A 48 -8.97 2.20 -2.15
N LEU A 49 -7.97 2.05 -1.26
CA LEU A 49 -6.92 1.05 -1.47
C LEU A 49 -7.45 -0.38 -1.43
N ILE A 50 -8.43 -0.62 -0.55
CA ILE A 50 -9.03 -1.94 -0.40
C ILE A 50 -10.47 -1.88 -0.89
N ASP A 51 -10.83 -2.81 -1.76
CA ASP A 51 -12.20 -2.97 -2.23
C ASP A 51 -13.04 -3.51 -1.08
N SER A 52 -14.11 -2.81 -0.72
CA SER A 52 -14.95 -3.19 0.41
C SER A 52 -15.71 -4.49 0.17
N LYS A 53 -15.92 -4.87 -1.08
CA LYS A 53 -16.63 -6.10 -1.43
C LYS A 53 -15.73 -7.32 -1.38
N THR A 54 -14.56 -7.22 -1.99
CA THR A 54 -13.65 -8.37 -2.09
C THR A 54 -12.67 -8.45 -0.92
N LYS A 55 -12.48 -7.36 -0.20
CA LYS A 55 -11.47 -7.24 0.88
C LYS A 55 -10.05 -7.41 0.37
N GLU A 56 -9.86 -7.26 -0.93
CA GLU A 56 -8.54 -7.31 -1.58
C GLU A 56 -8.15 -5.93 -2.06
N VAL A 57 -6.89 -5.78 -2.47
CA VAL A 57 -6.43 -4.51 -3.05
C VAL A 57 -7.30 -4.16 -4.24
N ASN A 58 -7.74 -2.91 -4.28
CA ASN A 58 -8.50 -2.40 -5.41
C ASN A 58 -7.68 -2.61 -6.68
N PRO A 59 -8.22 -3.29 -7.69
CA PRO A 59 -7.45 -3.66 -8.89
C PRO A 59 -6.94 -2.47 -9.71
N TYR A 60 -7.41 -1.27 -9.44
CA TYR A 60 -6.89 -0.08 -10.10
C TYR A 60 -5.49 0.30 -9.61
N TYR A 61 -5.07 -0.23 -8.48
CA TYR A 61 -3.73 0.02 -7.96
C TYR A 61 -2.77 -1.08 -8.35
N LEU A 62 -1.53 -0.68 -8.62
CA LEU A 62 -0.43 -1.63 -8.72
C LEU A 62 0.35 -1.53 -7.41
N MET A 63 0.52 -2.64 -6.74
CA MET A 63 1.27 -2.70 -5.50
C MET A 63 2.41 -3.70 -5.65
N LEU A 64 3.62 -3.23 -5.40
CA LEU A 64 4.80 -4.08 -5.43
C LEU A 64 5.35 -4.22 -4.01
N VAL A 65 5.71 -5.43 -3.64
CA VAL A 65 6.35 -5.72 -2.37
C VAL A 65 7.76 -6.22 -2.68
N ASN A 66 8.76 -5.43 -2.33
CA ASN A 66 10.15 -5.70 -2.67
C ASN A 66 10.32 -5.99 -4.16
N GLY A 67 9.64 -5.20 -4.99
CA GLY A 67 9.72 -5.29 -6.44
C GLY A 67 8.85 -6.36 -7.08
N ARG A 68 8.06 -7.09 -6.29
CA ARG A 68 7.19 -8.15 -6.82
C ARG A 68 5.73 -7.74 -6.73
N ASP A 69 5.00 -7.95 -7.81
CA ASP A 69 3.57 -7.65 -7.85
C ASP A 69 2.84 -8.48 -6.78
N LEU A 70 2.06 -7.80 -5.96
CA LEU A 70 1.31 -8.43 -4.87
C LEU A 70 0.45 -9.61 -5.39
N ARG A 71 -0.12 -9.48 -6.58
CA ARG A 71 -0.99 -10.51 -7.15
C ARG A 71 -0.26 -11.82 -7.40
N ASN A 72 1.07 -11.77 -7.50
CA ASN A 72 1.90 -12.96 -7.74
C ASN A 72 2.48 -13.53 -6.45
N LEU A 73 2.21 -12.91 -5.30
CA LEU A 73 2.68 -13.42 -4.01
C LEU A 73 1.72 -14.50 -3.50
N PRO A 74 2.24 -15.57 -2.86
CA PRO A 74 1.39 -16.69 -2.44
C PRO A 74 0.27 -16.29 -1.49
N ASP A 75 0.57 -15.43 -0.53
CA ASP A 75 -0.39 -15.06 0.51
C ASP A 75 -0.99 -13.67 0.30
N ARG A 76 -0.58 -12.97 -0.75
CA ARG A 76 -1.09 -11.64 -1.09
C ARG A 76 -1.08 -10.71 0.14
N LEU A 77 -2.24 -10.15 0.50
CA LEU A 77 -2.35 -9.21 1.62
C LEU A 77 -1.98 -9.84 2.97
N ASP A 78 -2.06 -11.14 3.09
CA ASP A 78 -1.72 -11.84 4.32
C ASP A 78 -0.26 -12.26 4.38
N GLY A 79 0.51 -11.93 3.36
CA GLY A 79 1.94 -12.19 3.34
C GLY A 79 2.68 -11.43 4.43
N GLU A 80 3.71 -12.05 4.97
CA GLU A 80 4.50 -11.45 6.04
C GLU A 80 5.53 -10.48 5.50
N LEU A 81 5.76 -9.41 6.26
CA LEU A 81 6.78 -8.41 5.99
C LEU A 81 7.86 -8.48 7.04
N LYS A 82 9.03 -7.98 6.69
CA LYS A 82 10.18 -7.91 7.58
C LYS A 82 10.66 -6.49 7.71
N GLU A 83 11.43 -6.24 8.76
CA GLU A 83 12.05 -4.93 8.97
C GLU A 83 12.79 -4.48 7.72
N GLY A 84 12.48 -3.27 7.27
CA GLY A 84 13.14 -2.68 6.11
C GLY A 84 12.54 -3.03 4.75
N ASP A 85 11.49 -3.84 4.71
CA ASP A 85 10.83 -4.15 3.45
C ASP A 85 10.29 -2.88 2.80
N VAL A 86 10.21 -2.91 1.46
CA VAL A 86 9.79 -1.76 0.66
C VAL A 86 8.51 -2.12 -0.08
N VAL A 87 7.50 -1.28 0.09
CA VAL A 87 6.23 -1.39 -0.62
C VAL A 87 6.12 -0.20 -1.57
N GLN A 88 5.76 -0.46 -2.81
CA GLN A 88 5.54 0.59 -3.81
C GLN A 88 4.08 0.58 -4.24
N LEU A 89 3.46 1.75 -4.24
CA LEU A 89 2.05 1.93 -4.61
C LEU A 89 1.91 2.87 -5.78
N PHE A 90 1.29 2.37 -6.85
CA PHE A 90 1.01 3.13 -8.07
C PHE A 90 -0.50 3.25 -8.22
N PRO A 91 -1.04 4.47 -8.16
CA PRO A 91 -2.49 4.66 -8.37
C PRO A 91 -2.84 4.54 -9.83
N PRO A 92 -4.15 4.52 -10.17
CA PRO A 92 -4.56 4.61 -11.58
C PRO A 92 -4.01 5.88 -12.19
N ALA A 93 -3.68 5.83 -13.47
CA ALA A 93 -3.19 7.00 -14.17
C ALA A 93 -4.26 8.09 -14.19
N ALA A 94 -3.84 9.33 -13.94
CA ALA A 94 -4.75 10.46 -13.95
C ALA A 94 -5.35 10.65 -15.35
N GLY A 95 -6.64 10.86 -15.41
CA GLY A 95 -7.34 11.08 -16.68
C GLY A 95 -7.50 9.82 -17.52
N GLY A 96 -7.01 8.72 -17.01
CA GLY A 96 -7.12 7.46 -17.74
C GLY A 96 -7.97 6.50 -16.99
#